data_ea8b929cd0052e1b15fa3a2b611854af
#
_entry.id   ea8b929cd0052e1b15fa3a2b611854af
#
_cell.length_a   1.000
_cell.length_b   1.000
_cell.length_c   1.000
_cell.angle_alpha   90.00
_cell.angle_beta   90.00
_cell.angle_gamma   90.00
#
_symmetry.space_group_name_H-M   'P 1'
#
loop_
_entity.id
_entity.type
_entity.pdbx_description
1 polymer ?
#
loop_
_entity_poly.entity_id
_entity_poly.type
_entity_poly.pdbx_seq_one_letter_code
_entity_poly.pdbx_strand_id
1 'polypeptide(L)'
;MLPLFLVEIEKFLSASPRERLRKPTPVHLILFVLGEWGDQRAYRPLARLIRCPQFTEHHGFGTVFDDVGHRVIAAVYDGDPEPLFEAARDPKADRLARHYILCNALAMLVHHEKIDREVVANFLIDLYEELGDYPFVWYGWARLAARLGLSAFRPLVLQAIAEERFDDYEIDEFDKELKLAIARPGAEDIDEEFLPFEGAYEEIIAYFPP
;
A
#
# COMPACT_ATOMS: atom_id res chain seq x y z
N MET A 1 -2.95 -22.25 -14.02
CA MET A 1 -2.40 -22.14 -12.65
C MET A 1 -3.01 -21.01 -11.82
N LEU A 2 -3.27 -19.82 -12.39
CA LEU A 2 -3.94 -18.72 -11.65
C LEU A 2 -5.17 -19.14 -10.84
N PRO A 3 -6.14 -19.94 -11.36
CA PRO A 3 -7.30 -20.37 -10.57
C PRO A 3 -6.94 -21.10 -9.28
N LEU A 4 -5.83 -21.83 -9.24
CA LEU A 4 -5.39 -22.54 -8.04
C LEU A 4 -4.87 -21.55 -6.98
N PHE A 5 -4.16 -20.51 -7.38
CA PHE A 5 -3.67 -19.47 -6.47
C PHE A 5 -4.82 -18.64 -5.90
N LEU A 6 -5.80 -18.30 -6.73
CA LEU A 6 -7.01 -17.62 -6.25
C LEU A 6 -7.79 -18.50 -5.26
N VAL A 7 -7.85 -19.81 -5.46
CA VAL A 7 -8.45 -20.74 -4.50
C VAL A 7 -7.71 -20.73 -3.16
N GLU A 8 -6.38 -20.66 -3.14
CA GLU A 8 -5.61 -20.57 -1.89
C GLU A 8 -5.86 -19.24 -1.18
N ILE A 9 -5.95 -18.12 -1.91
CA ILE A 9 -6.35 -16.82 -1.35
C ILE A 9 -7.76 -16.90 -0.75
N GLU A 10 -8.73 -17.47 -1.46
CA GLU A 10 -10.09 -17.62 -0.96
C GLU A 10 -10.19 -18.55 0.27
N LYS A 11 -9.40 -19.61 0.34
CA LYS A 11 -9.28 -20.45 1.55
C LYS A 11 -8.77 -19.65 2.74
N PHE A 12 -7.73 -18.83 2.51
CA PHE A 12 -7.21 -17.96 3.55
C PHE A 12 -8.27 -16.94 3.99
N LEU A 13 -8.95 -16.28 3.05
CA LEU A 13 -10.00 -15.30 3.34
C LEU A 13 -11.18 -15.92 4.12
N SER A 14 -11.52 -17.17 3.83
CA SER A 14 -12.63 -17.90 4.48
C SER A 14 -12.27 -18.46 5.85
N ALA A 15 -10.98 -18.54 6.19
CA ALA A 15 -10.53 -19.04 7.48
C ALA A 15 -10.83 -18.02 8.61
N SER A 16 -11.09 -18.52 9.82
CA SER A 16 -11.22 -17.65 10.99
C SER A 16 -9.89 -16.96 11.33
N PRO A 17 -9.87 -15.79 12.00
CA PRO A 17 -8.63 -15.12 12.38
C PRO A 17 -7.66 -16.02 13.13
N ARG A 18 -8.17 -16.85 14.05
CA ARG A 18 -7.37 -17.82 14.80
C ARG A 18 -6.73 -18.91 13.92
N GLU A 19 -7.44 -19.36 12.89
CA GLU A 19 -6.91 -20.34 11.96
C GLU A 19 -5.86 -19.74 11.04
N ARG A 20 -6.08 -18.51 10.58
CA ARG A 20 -5.10 -17.78 9.77
C ARG A 20 -3.76 -17.66 10.49
N LEU A 21 -3.75 -17.26 11.77
CA LEU A 21 -2.52 -17.10 12.57
C LEU A 21 -1.82 -18.43 12.88
N ARG A 22 -2.52 -19.56 12.84
CA ARG A 22 -1.97 -20.86 13.27
C ARG A 22 -1.51 -21.76 12.12
N LYS A 23 -2.08 -21.58 10.93
CA LYS A 23 -1.79 -22.48 9.79
C LYS A 23 -0.80 -21.81 8.85
N PRO A 24 0.31 -22.50 8.50
CA PRO A 24 1.15 -22.04 7.42
C PRO A 24 0.33 -21.88 6.15
N THR A 25 0.61 -20.82 5.40
CA THR A 25 -0.06 -20.56 4.12
C THR A 25 0.98 -20.24 3.06
N PRO A 26 0.83 -20.72 1.82
CA PRO A 26 1.71 -20.35 0.72
C PRO A 26 1.38 -18.97 0.14
N VAL A 27 0.38 -18.27 0.66
CA VAL A 27 -0.15 -17.04 0.03
C VAL A 27 0.93 -15.96 -0.10
N HIS A 28 1.85 -15.84 0.87
CA HIS A 28 2.98 -14.89 0.77
C HIS A 28 3.89 -15.18 -0.44
N LEU A 29 4.12 -16.46 -0.79
CA LEU A 29 4.87 -16.85 -1.98
C LEU A 29 4.03 -16.66 -3.26
N ILE A 30 2.72 -16.85 -3.17
CA ILE A 30 1.80 -16.62 -4.28
C ILE A 30 1.84 -15.16 -4.72
N LEU A 31 2.04 -14.20 -3.81
CA LEU A 31 2.15 -12.78 -4.15
C LEU A 31 3.25 -12.52 -5.17
N PHE A 32 4.43 -13.11 -5.00
CA PHE A 32 5.53 -12.97 -5.96
C PHE A 32 5.16 -13.48 -7.35
N VAL A 33 4.50 -14.64 -7.43
CA VAL A 33 4.07 -15.21 -8.72
C VAL A 33 2.97 -14.37 -9.36
N LEU A 34 2.07 -13.78 -8.58
CA LEU A 34 1.04 -12.87 -9.09
C LEU A 34 1.65 -11.58 -9.64
N GLY A 35 2.67 -11.04 -8.96
CA GLY A 35 3.44 -9.89 -9.42
C GLY A 35 4.11 -10.16 -10.78
N GLU A 36 4.80 -11.29 -10.93
CA GLU A 36 5.45 -11.69 -12.18
C GLU A 36 4.45 -11.87 -13.34
N TRP A 37 3.29 -12.47 -13.06
CA TRP A 37 2.30 -12.69 -14.13
C TRP A 37 1.52 -11.45 -14.52
N GLY A 38 1.39 -10.47 -13.63
CA GLY A 38 0.64 -9.24 -13.88
C GLY A 38 -0.83 -9.47 -14.26
N ASP A 39 -1.44 -10.59 -13.83
CA ASP A 39 -2.81 -10.92 -14.21
C ASP A 39 -3.82 -10.13 -13.39
N GLN A 40 -4.50 -9.19 -14.02
CA GLN A 40 -5.45 -8.27 -13.40
C GLN A 40 -6.60 -8.97 -12.64
N ARG A 41 -6.91 -10.24 -12.96
CA ARG A 41 -7.91 -11.02 -12.23
C ARG A 41 -7.51 -11.29 -10.78
N ALA A 42 -6.22 -11.13 -10.43
CA ALA A 42 -5.72 -11.26 -9.07
C ALA A 42 -5.94 -10.00 -8.22
N TYR A 43 -6.19 -8.83 -8.84
CA TYR A 43 -6.25 -7.55 -8.14
C TYR A 43 -7.33 -7.51 -7.04
N ARG A 44 -8.58 -7.82 -7.37
CA ARG A 44 -9.69 -7.78 -6.39
C ARG A 44 -9.56 -8.81 -5.27
N PRO A 45 -9.16 -10.08 -5.53
CA PRO A 45 -8.80 -11.00 -4.47
C PRO A 45 -7.65 -10.49 -3.57
N LEU A 46 -6.63 -9.86 -4.16
CA LEU A 46 -5.51 -9.27 -3.40
C LEU A 46 -5.98 -8.09 -2.53
N ALA A 47 -6.77 -7.17 -3.06
CA ALA A 47 -7.33 -6.06 -2.29
C ALA A 47 -8.17 -6.55 -1.09
N ARG A 48 -8.97 -7.63 -1.27
CA ARG A 48 -9.69 -8.27 -0.16
C ARG A 48 -8.75 -8.90 0.87
N LEU A 49 -7.64 -9.48 0.43
CA LEU A 49 -6.62 -10.06 1.30
C LEU A 49 -5.96 -8.99 2.17
N ILE A 50 -5.58 -7.86 1.58
CA ILE A 50 -4.97 -6.71 2.26
C ILE A 50 -5.93 -6.09 3.29
N ARG A 51 -7.23 -6.10 2.99
CA ARG A 51 -8.29 -5.61 3.90
C ARG A 51 -8.53 -6.53 5.11
N CYS A 52 -7.93 -7.72 5.16
CA CYS A 52 -8.10 -8.62 6.30
C CYS A 52 -7.52 -8.00 7.57
N PRO A 53 -8.25 -8.03 8.71
CA PRO A 53 -7.68 -7.68 10.00
C PRO A 53 -6.44 -8.53 10.28
N GLN A 54 -5.41 -7.92 10.89
CA GLN A 54 -4.16 -8.60 11.27
C GLN A 54 -3.40 -9.24 10.06
N PHE A 55 -3.61 -8.70 8.86
CA PHE A 55 -2.94 -9.19 7.65
C PHE A 55 -1.42 -9.24 7.80
N THR A 56 -0.84 -8.18 8.33
CA THR A 56 0.62 -8.06 8.49
C THR A 56 1.19 -8.87 9.68
N GLU A 57 0.34 -9.34 10.61
CA GLU A 57 0.75 -10.20 11.73
C GLU A 57 1.02 -11.65 11.29
N HIS A 58 0.61 -12.02 10.07
CA HIS A 58 0.90 -13.35 9.53
C HIS A 58 2.37 -13.50 9.16
N HIS A 59 2.95 -14.64 9.53
CA HIS A 59 4.33 -14.98 9.19
C HIS A 59 4.60 -14.81 7.69
N GLY A 60 5.52 -13.91 7.36
CA GLY A 60 5.96 -13.61 6.01
C GLY A 60 5.14 -12.57 5.24
N PHE A 61 3.90 -12.24 5.68
CA PHE A 61 3.12 -11.23 4.96
C PHE A 61 3.60 -9.81 5.23
N GLY A 62 3.81 -9.45 6.51
CA GLY A 62 4.18 -8.09 6.88
C GLY A 62 5.41 -7.63 6.13
N THR A 63 6.49 -8.40 6.20
CA THR A 63 7.76 -8.09 5.54
C THR A 63 7.62 -8.08 4.01
N VAL A 64 7.01 -9.12 3.42
CA VAL A 64 6.80 -9.19 1.97
C VAL A 64 5.94 -8.04 1.47
N PHE A 65 4.90 -7.66 2.23
CA PHE A 65 4.02 -6.58 1.82
C PHE A 65 4.67 -5.20 1.95
N ASP A 66 5.51 -5.01 2.97
CA ASP A 66 6.31 -3.78 3.15
C ASP A 66 7.23 -3.55 1.95
N ASP A 67 7.99 -4.54 1.57
CA ASP A 67 9.04 -4.40 0.58
C ASP A 67 8.56 -4.53 -0.88
N VAL A 68 7.63 -5.45 -1.19
CA VAL A 68 7.22 -5.72 -2.58
C VAL A 68 5.72 -5.59 -2.83
N GLY A 69 4.89 -5.47 -1.79
CA GLY A 69 3.43 -5.48 -1.94
C GLY A 69 2.90 -4.40 -2.89
N HIS A 70 3.46 -3.21 -2.86
CA HIS A 70 3.10 -2.11 -3.76
C HIS A 70 3.43 -2.43 -5.23
N ARG A 71 4.56 -3.10 -5.50
CA ARG A 71 4.95 -3.54 -6.85
C ARG A 71 4.04 -4.65 -7.36
N VAL A 72 3.66 -5.60 -6.50
CA VAL A 72 2.68 -6.63 -6.83
C VAL A 72 1.31 -6.01 -7.14
N ILE A 73 0.83 -5.08 -6.31
CA ILE A 73 -0.42 -4.35 -6.56
C ILE A 73 -0.36 -3.65 -7.91
N ALA A 74 0.70 -2.92 -8.18
CA ALA A 74 0.87 -2.19 -9.44
C ALA A 74 0.91 -3.14 -10.65
N ALA A 75 1.51 -4.33 -10.53
CA ALA A 75 1.56 -5.31 -11.61
C ALA A 75 0.17 -5.87 -11.96
N VAL A 76 -0.68 -6.13 -10.96
CA VAL A 76 -2.01 -6.75 -11.15
C VAL A 76 -3.16 -5.75 -11.25
N TYR A 77 -2.93 -4.45 -11.13
CA TYR A 77 -3.95 -3.41 -11.08
C TYR A 77 -4.89 -3.44 -12.29
N ASP A 78 -6.21 -3.48 -12.05
CA ASP A 78 -7.24 -3.63 -13.09
C ASP A 78 -7.81 -2.30 -13.63
N GLY A 79 -7.32 -1.16 -13.12
CA GLY A 79 -7.79 0.17 -13.52
C GLY A 79 -8.79 0.80 -12.57
N ASP A 80 -9.29 0.08 -11.57
CA ASP A 80 -10.25 0.56 -10.58
C ASP A 80 -9.56 0.79 -9.22
N PRO A 81 -9.42 2.04 -8.73
CA PRO A 81 -8.77 2.31 -7.46
C PRO A 81 -9.66 2.01 -6.25
N GLU A 82 -10.98 1.86 -6.43
CA GLU A 82 -11.92 1.78 -5.31
C GLU A 82 -11.62 0.63 -4.34
N PRO A 83 -11.21 -0.58 -4.76
CA PRO A 83 -10.82 -1.64 -3.81
C PRO A 83 -9.68 -1.27 -2.86
N LEU A 84 -8.71 -0.43 -3.30
CA LEU A 84 -7.65 0.08 -2.44
C LEU A 84 -8.15 1.23 -1.54
N PHE A 85 -8.99 2.10 -2.07
CA PHE A 85 -9.63 3.16 -1.30
C PHE A 85 -10.49 2.58 -0.18
N GLU A 86 -11.31 1.58 -0.46
CA GLU A 86 -12.06 0.85 0.56
C GLU A 86 -11.15 0.23 1.63
N ALA A 87 -10.04 -0.38 1.23
CA ALA A 87 -9.11 -0.98 2.18
C ALA A 87 -8.42 0.08 3.07
N ALA A 88 -8.06 1.23 2.51
CA ALA A 88 -7.47 2.34 3.26
C ALA A 88 -8.47 3.00 4.22
N ARG A 89 -9.77 3.08 3.86
CA ARG A 89 -10.84 3.63 4.71
C ARG A 89 -11.25 2.70 5.84
N ASP A 90 -11.18 1.37 5.63
CA ASP A 90 -11.75 0.41 6.57
C ASP A 90 -11.00 0.41 7.92
N PRO A 91 -11.62 0.88 9.02
CA PRO A 91 -10.97 0.91 10.32
C PRO A 91 -10.71 -0.49 10.91
N LYS A 92 -11.31 -1.54 10.32
CA LYS A 92 -11.09 -2.93 10.70
C LYS A 92 -9.95 -3.58 9.95
N ALA A 93 -9.52 -2.98 8.83
CA ALA A 93 -8.35 -3.46 8.10
C ALA A 93 -7.08 -3.28 8.93
N ASP A 94 -6.08 -4.09 8.63
CA ASP A 94 -4.78 -4.01 9.28
C ASP A 94 -4.17 -2.61 9.12
N ARG A 95 -3.75 -1.99 10.23
CA ARG A 95 -3.24 -0.61 10.25
C ARG A 95 -1.96 -0.43 9.44
N LEU A 96 -1.06 -1.43 9.43
CA LEU A 96 0.16 -1.38 8.63
C LEU A 96 -0.17 -1.56 7.15
N ALA A 97 -1.10 -2.46 6.81
CA ALA A 97 -1.56 -2.60 5.43
C ALA A 97 -2.21 -1.29 4.92
N ARG A 98 -3.01 -0.59 5.74
CA ARG A 98 -3.56 0.73 5.40
C ARG A 98 -2.45 1.76 5.17
N HIS A 99 -1.44 1.79 6.04
CA HIS A 99 -0.27 2.64 5.88
C HIS A 99 0.44 2.38 4.55
N TYR A 100 0.75 1.12 4.23
CA TYR A 100 1.46 0.75 2.99
C TYR A 100 0.64 1.03 1.72
N ILE A 101 -0.69 0.85 1.76
CA ILE A 101 -1.55 1.27 0.65
C ILE A 101 -1.38 2.77 0.40
N LEU A 102 -1.44 3.59 1.45
CA LEU A 102 -1.34 5.03 1.34
C LEU A 102 0.07 5.46 0.90
N CYS A 103 1.10 5.10 1.65
CA CYS A 103 2.43 5.66 1.39
C CYS A 103 3.12 5.06 0.14
N ASN A 104 2.86 3.79 -0.21
CA ASN A 104 3.60 3.11 -1.26
C ASN A 104 2.72 2.75 -2.47
N ALA A 105 1.63 1.99 -2.29
CA ALA A 105 0.88 1.46 -3.42
C ALA A 105 0.20 2.56 -4.26
N LEU A 106 -0.49 3.51 -3.63
CA LEU A 106 -1.13 4.62 -4.34
C LEU A 106 -0.10 5.58 -4.95
N ALA A 107 1.01 5.85 -4.25
CA ALA A 107 2.09 6.67 -4.80
C ALA A 107 2.68 6.03 -6.07
N MET A 108 2.97 4.73 -6.04
CA MET A 108 3.47 3.99 -7.19
C MET A 108 2.49 3.99 -8.36
N LEU A 109 1.20 3.76 -8.10
CA LEU A 109 0.17 3.77 -9.15
C LEU A 109 0.04 5.13 -9.83
N VAL A 110 0.17 6.24 -9.08
CA VAL A 110 0.21 7.58 -9.66
C VAL A 110 1.51 7.82 -10.41
N HIS A 111 2.66 7.41 -9.85
CA HIS A 111 3.96 7.54 -10.49
C HIS A 111 4.01 6.83 -11.86
N HIS A 112 3.40 5.65 -11.96
CA HIS A 112 3.27 4.89 -13.22
C HIS A 112 2.06 5.29 -14.07
N GLU A 113 1.43 6.44 -13.81
CA GLU A 113 0.29 6.99 -14.57
C GLU A 113 -0.91 6.01 -14.67
N LYS A 114 -1.04 5.09 -13.69
CA LYS A 114 -2.15 4.13 -13.61
C LYS A 114 -3.39 4.70 -12.92
N ILE A 115 -3.20 5.68 -12.06
CA ILE A 115 -4.26 6.47 -11.41
C ILE A 115 -3.92 7.94 -11.58
N ASP A 116 -4.93 8.76 -11.90
CA ASP A 116 -4.77 10.20 -11.94
C ASP A 116 -4.46 10.74 -10.52
N ARG A 117 -3.46 11.61 -10.43
CA ARG A 117 -3.07 12.30 -9.20
C ARG A 117 -4.23 13.04 -8.54
N GLU A 118 -5.12 13.67 -9.34
CA GLU A 118 -6.28 14.40 -8.82
C GLU A 118 -7.30 13.45 -8.18
N VAL A 119 -7.48 12.26 -8.72
CA VAL A 119 -8.35 11.22 -8.12
C VAL A 119 -7.86 10.83 -6.72
N VAL A 120 -6.54 10.63 -6.58
CA VAL A 120 -5.94 10.32 -5.27
C VAL A 120 -5.99 11.52 -4.33
N ALA A 121 -5.78 12.75 -4.82
CA ALA A 121 -5.89 13.97 -4.02
C ALA A 121 -7.30 14.14 -3.44
N ASN A 122 -8.34 13.96 -4.25
CA ASN A 122 -9.72 14.02 -3.78
C ASN A 122 -10.02 12.92 -2.75
N PHE A 123 -9.56 11.69 -3.00
CA PHE A 123 -9.65 10.61 -2.03
C PHE A 123 -8.99 10.95 -0.69
N LEU A 124 -7.81 11.56 -0.68
CA LEU A 124 -7.12 11.97 0.54
C LEU A 124 -7.87 13.07 1.32
N ILE A 125 -8.55 13.98 0.63
CA ILE A 125 -9.40 15.00 1.28
C ILE A 125 -10.57 14.31 2.00
N ASP A 126 -11.28 13.42 1.30
CA ASP A 126 -12.42 12.71 1.86
C ASP A 126 -12.00 11.80 3.02
N LEU A 127 -10.81 11.20 2.92
CA LEU A 127 -10.28 10.28 3.92
C LEU A 127 -9.92 10.96 5.26
N TYR A 128 -9.62 12.28 5.26
CA TYR A 128 -9.15 13.01 6.46
C TYR A 128 -10.03 12.78 7.68
N GLU A 129 -11.35 12.86 7.51
CA GLU A 129 -12.33 12.69 8.59
C GLU A 129 -12.53 11.20 8.99
N GLU A 130 -12.10 10.25 8.14
CA GLU A 130 -12.33 8.82 8.28
C GLU A 130 -11.12 8.02 8.77
N LEU A 131 -9.93 8.66 8.87
CA LEU A 131 -8.67 7.97 9.17
C LEU A 131 -8.66 7.26 10.54
N GLY A 132 -9.41 7.79 11.54
CA GLY A 132 -9.42 7.27 12.90
C GLY A 132 -8.16 7.65 13.70
N ASP A 133 -7.91 6.95 14.80
CA ASP A 133 -6.91 7.36 15.80
C ASP A 133 -5.58 6.59 15.71
N TYR A 134 -5.20 6.09 14.54
CA TYR A 134 -3.95 5.36 14.37
C TYR A 134 -2.86 6.24 13.74
N PRO A 135 -1.86 6.70 14.51
CA PRO A 135 -0.79 7.58 14.02
C PRO A 135 -0.12 7.07 12.75
N PHE A 136 0.12 5.76 12.65
CA PHE A 136 0.76 5.14 11.50
C PHE A 136 -0.01 5.35 10.19
N VAL A 137 -1.35 5.35 10.24
CA VAL A 137 -2.17 5.61 9.04
C VAL A 137 -2.12 7.08 8.65
N TRP A 138 -2.04 7.98 9.65
CA TRP A 138 -1.81 9.40 9.43
C TRP A 138 -0.46 9.70 8.77
N TYR A 139 0.61 8.99 9.17
CA TYR A 139 1.90 9.06 8.47
C TYR A 139 1.77 8.68 6.99
N GLY A 140 1.07 7.57 6.68
CA GLY A 140 0.84 7.16 5.31
C GLY A 140 0.08 8.22 4.50
N TRP A 141 -0.94 8.84 5.09
CA TRP A 141 -1.72 9.91 4.47
C TRP A 141 -0.88 11.17 4.18
N ALA A 142 -0.13 11.65 5.17
CA ALA A 142 0.71 12.83 5.01
C ALA A 142 1.84 12.58 3.98
N ARG A 143 2.49 11.42 4.07
CA ARG A 143 3.56 11.02 3.16
C ARG A 143 3.08 10.90 1.72
N LEU A 144 1.91 10.32 1.49
CA LEU A 144 1.32 10.26 0.15
C LEU A 144 1.07 11.66 -0.41
N ALA A 145 0.48 12.56 0.39
CA ALA A 145 0.26 13.94 -0.04
C ALA A 145 1.58 14.65 -0.40
N ALA A 146 2.64 14.46 0.39
CA ALA A 146 3.96 15.02 0.10
C ALA A 146 4.58 14.42 -1.17
N ARG A 147 4.60 13.10 -1.31
CA ARG A 147 5.14 12.38 -2.49
C ARG A 147 4.44 12.74 -3.79
N LEU A 148 3.15 13.03 -3.72
CA LEU A 148 2.37 13.51 -4.87
C LEU A 148 2.55 15.01 -5.13
N GLY A 149 3.37 15.73 -4.39
CA GLY A 149 3.60 17.17 -4.57
C GLY A 149 2.36 18.02 -4.27
N LEU A 150 1.48 17.58 -3.37
CA LEU A 150 0.22 18.25 -3.03
C LEU A 150 0.43 19.35 -1.98
N SER A 151 1.02 20.47 -2.36
CA SER A 151 1.32 21.59 -1.44
C SER A 151 0.09 22.15 -0.74
N ALA A 152 -1.09 22.05 -1.35
CA ALA A 152 -2.37 22.47 -0.76
C ALA A 152 -2.74 21.67 0.52
N PHE A 153 -2.12 20.51 0.77
CA PHE A 153 -2.35 19.68 1.95
C PHE A 153 -1.59 20.15 3.19
N ARG A 154 -0.57 21.01 3.03
CA ARG A 154 0.23 21.51 4.15
C ARG A 154 -0.60 22.08 5.32
N PRO A 155 -1.65 22.89 5.12
CA PRO A 155 -2.51 23.34 6.21
C PRO A 155 -3.23 22.20 6.95
N LEU A 156 -3.68 21.17 6.22
CA LEU A 156 -4.32 19.99 6.82
C LEU A 156 -3.34 19.15 7.65
N VAL A 157 -2.08 19.03 7.19
CA VAL A 157 -1.02 18.36 7.96
C VAL A 157 -0.73 19.11 9.25
N LEU A 158 -0.63 20.44 9.20
CA LEU A 158 -0.46 21.28 10.39
C LEU A 158 -1.64 21.15 11.37
N GLN A 159 -2.85 21.07 10.85
CA GLN A 159 -4.05 20.82 11.67
C GLN A 159 -3.98 19.44 12.33
N ALA A 160 -3.63 18.39 11.59
CA ALA A 160 -3.51 17.04 12.13
C ALA A 160 -2.41 16.95 13.21
N ILE A 161 -1.30 17.67 13.07
CA ILE A 161 -0.26 17.78 14.10
C ILE A 161 -0.83 18.48 15.34
N ALA A 162 -1.53 19.58 15.18
CA ALA A 162 -2.15 20.32 16.29
C ALA A 162 -3.25 19.51 17.01
N GLU A 163 -3.89 18.59 16.32
CA GLU A 163 -4.89 17.64 16.86
C GLU A 163 -4.25 16.37 17.46
N GLU A 164 -2.91 16.30 17.53
CA GLU A 164 -2.15 15.15 18.08
C GLU A 164 -2.48 13.82 17.33
N ARG A 165 -2.72 13.88 15.99
CA ARG A 165 -3.00 12.69 15.18
C ARG A 165 -1.76 11.85 14.90
N PHE A 166 -0.57 12.43 15.06
CA PHE A 166 0.73 11.79 14.91
C PHE A 166 1.40 11.63 16.28
N ASP A 167 2.26 10.63 16.43
CA ASP A 167 3.07 10.51 17.65
C ASP A 167 4.21 11.55 17.65
N ASP A 168 5.20 11.45 16.79
CA ASP A 168 6.38 12.35 16.77
C ASP A 168 6.64 12.95 15.37
N TYR A 169 5.57 13.30 14.62
CA TYR A 169 5.69 13.83 13.27
C TYR A 169 5.84 15.34 13.26
N GLU A 170 6.88 15.84 12.60
CA GLU A 170 7.13 17.25 12.44
C GLU A 170 6.81 17.71 11.00
N ILE A 171 6.33 18.95 10.87
CA ILE A 171 6.01 19.54 9.56
C ILE A 171 7.21 19.57 8.62
N ASP A 172 8.43 19.64 9.17
CA ASP A 172 9.67 19.66 8.40
C ASP A 172 9.88 18.37 7.60
N GLU A 173 9.37 17.24 8.07
CA GLU A 173 9.39 15.96 7.33
C GLU A 173 8.51 16.04 6.09
N PHE A 174 7.28 16.54 6.26
CA PHE A 174 6.36 16.79 5.15
C PHE A 174 6.98 17.76 4.13
N ASP A 175 7.48 18.91 4.60
CA ASP A 175 8.04 19.96 3.76
C ASP A 175 9.28 19.46 2.98
N LYS A 176 10.08 18.59 3.58
CA LYS A 176 11.23 17.96 2.93
C LYS A 176 10.83 17.04 1.78
N GLU A 177 9.92 16.10 2.04
CA GLU A 177 9.41 15.18 0.99
C GLU A 177 8.66 15.94 -0.11
N LEU A 178 7.81 16.89 0.26
CA LEU A 178 7.10 17.75 -0.67
C LEU A 178 8.06 18.53 -1.60
N LYS A 179 9.12 19.10 -1.04
CA LYS A 179 10.14 19.82 -1.82
C LYS A 179 10.83 18.91 -2.82
N LEU A 180 11.17 17.68 -2.41
CA LEU A 180 11.75 16.68 -3.30
C LEU A 180 10.82 16.34 -4.45
N ALA A 181 9.55 16.08 -4.15
CA ALA A 181 8.54 15.73 -5.15
C ALA A 181 8.30 16.88 -6.16
N ILE A 182 8.27 18.13 -5.70
CA ILE A 182 8.08 19.30 -6.57
C ILE A 182 9.34 19.57 -7.43
N ALA A 183 10.55 19.36 -6.87
CA ALA A 183 11.79 19.61 -7.59
C ALA A 183 12.06 18.59 -8.70
N ARG A 184 11.42 17.43 -8.66
CA ARG A 184 11.62 16.32 -9.58
C ARG A 184 10.30 15.79 -10.16
N PRO A 185 9.47 16.62 -10.82
CA PRO A 185 8.27 16.13 -11.45
C PRO A 185 8.65 15.17 -12.60
N GLY A 186 8.41 13.89 -12.44
CA GLY A 186 8.74 12.87 -13.43
C GLY A 186 10.23 12.54 -13.55
N ALA A 187 11.01 12.74 -12.49
CA ALA A 187 12.43 12.48 -12.50
C ALA A 187 12.77 11.04 -12.94
N GLU A 188 13.76 10.94 -13.82
CA GLU A 188 14.35 9.68 -14.29
C GLU A 188 15.05 8.88 -13.16
N ASP A 189 15.32 9.49 -12.01
CA ASP A 189 15.67 8.81 -10.78
C ASP A 189 14.35 8.37 -10.08
N ILE A 190 13.78 7.32 -10.61
CA ILE A 190 12.75 6.55 -9.92
C ILE A 190 13.37 6.15 -8.58
N ASP A 191 12.72 6.54 -7.49
CA ASP A 191 13.02 6.02 -6.16
C ASP A 191 13.08 4.49 -6.32
N GLU A 192 14.16 3.84 -5.90
CA GLU A 192 14.30 2.37 -6.04
C GLU A 192 13.05 1.63 -5.53
N GLU A 193 12.35 2.27 -4.58
CA GLU A 193 11.08 1.84 -4.03
C GLU A 193 9.95 1.70 -5.10
N PHE A 194 9.99 2.49 -6.20
CA PHE A 194 8.96 2.49 -7.25
C PHE A 194 9.38 1.82 -8.55
N LEU A 195 10.48 1.07 -8.53
CA LEU A 195 10.83 0.21 -9.66
C LEU A 195 9.74 -0.82 -9.91
N PRO A 196 9.43 -1.14 -11.17
CA PRO A 196 8.49 -2.20 -11.50
C PRO A 196 8.90 -3.53 -10.87
N PHE A 197 7.93 -4.43 -10.68
CA PHE A 197 8.20 -5.79 -10.22
C PHE A 197 9.08 -6.51 -11.27
N GLU A 198 10.28 -6.95 -10.86
CA GLU A 198 11.27 -7.51 -11.80
C GLU A 198 10.95 -8.97 -12.14
N GLY A 199 10.64 -9.78 -11.13
CA GLY A 199 10.33 -11.20 -11.28
C GLY A 199 10.26 -11.90 -9.94
N ALA A 200 9.52 -13.01 -9.86
CA ALA A 200 9.34 -13.74 -8.60
C ALA A 200 10.67 -14.26 -8.05
N TYR A 201 11.57 -14.68 -8.92
CA TYR A 201 12.86 -15.23 -8.52
C TYR A 201 13.79 -14.15 -7.95
N GLU A 202 13.92 -13.02 -8.63
CA GLU A 202 14.75 -11.88 -8.24
C GLU A 202 14.28 -11.32 -6.90
N GLU A 203 12.97 -11.11 -6.77
CA GLU A 203 12.38 -10.60 -5.54
C GLU A 203 12.51 -11.59 -4.36
N ILE A 204 12.31 -12.90 -4.60
CA ILE A 204 12.45 -13.92 -3.54
C ILE A 204 13.90 -14.03 -3.06
N ILE A 205 14.89 -13.97 -3.94
CA ILE A 205 16.31 -14.06 -3.55
C ILE A 205 16.72 -12.88 -2.67
N ALA A 206 16.20 -11.69 -2.94
CA ALA A 206 16.44 -10.53 -2.09
C ALA A 206 15.97 -10.77 -0.63
N TYR A 207 14.91 -11.57 -0.47
CA TYR A 207 14.32 -11.92 0.84
C TYR A 207 14.93 -13.12 1.51
N PHE A 208 15.24 -14.14 0.74
CA PHE A 208 15.74 -15.44 1.20
C PHE A 208 17.08 -15.72 0.50
N PRO A 209 18.14 -15.00 0.84
CA PRO A 209 19.44 -15.24 0.24
C PRO A 209 19.87 -16.70 0.47
N PRO A 210 20.50 -17.34 -0.54
CA PRO A 210 20.91 -18.74 -0.50
C PRO A 210 21.93 -19.05 0.60
#